data_20109130f967e5fdc726190b6a77e75f
#
_entry.id   20109130f967e5fdc726190b6a77e75f
#
_cell.length_a   1.000
_cell.length_b   1.000
_cell.length_c   1.000
_cell.angle_alpha   90.00
_cell.angle_beta   90.00
_cell.angle_gamma   90.00
#
_symmetry.space_group_name_H-M   'P 1'
#
loop_
_entity.id
_entity.type
_entity.pdbx_description
1 polymer ?
#
loop_
_entity_poly.entity_id
_entity_poly.type
_entity_poly.pdbx_seq_one_letter_code
_entity_poly.pdbx_strand_id
1 'polypeptide(L)'
;IGSAGSSTGEEAYSIAITLNGNIPKHWDAKILATDIDTNVVVKGQTGVYAEERLSNLSSKLVSKHFDKVAIDGATKMQVRKSLRDITFFKPLNLLQDWPMSGLFEMIFCRNVVIYFDKPTQKILFNRFADLLAPGGYLVIGHSESMYKLSDRFTSIGNTVYRKVK
;
A
#
# COMPACT_ATOMS: atom_id res chain seq x y z
N ILE A 1 -5.55 -6.31 -1.80
CA ILE A 1 -4.44 -5.47 -2.27
C ILE A 1 -3.42 -5.37 -1.15
N GLY A 2 -2.11 -5.39 -1.47
CA GLY A 2 -1.01 -5.20 -0.54
C GLY A 2 -0.34 -3.82 -0.72
N SER A 3 0.09 -3.19 0.39
CA SER A 3 0.98 -2.03 0.41
C SER A 3 2.14 -2.36 1.34
N ALA A 4 3.29 -2.69 0.77
CA ALA A 4 4.49 -3.10 1.49
C ALA A 4 5.41 -1.88 1.70
N GLY A 5 5.85 -1.65 2.94
CA GLY A 5 6.54 -0.42 3.33
C GLY A 5 5.57 0.77 3.33
N SER A 6 4.43 0.59 4.00
CA SER A 6 3.30 1.53 3.95
C SER A 6 3.56 2.83 4.72
N SER A 7 4.64 2.90 5.49
CA SER A 7 4.96 4.05 6.34
C SER A 7 3.75 4.45 7.21
N THR A 8 3.42 5.72 7.30
CA THR A 8 2.30 6.24 8.08
C THR A 8 0.93 6.07 7.44
N GLY A 9 0.85 5.36 6.32
CA GLY A 9 -0.41 4.85 5.74
C GLY A 9 -1.00 5.69 4.60
N GLU A 10 -0.35 6.74 4.16
CA GLU A 10 -0.87 7.63 3.10
C GLU A 10 -1.10 6.88 1.79
N GLU A 11 -0.18 5.99 1.38
CA GLU A 11 -0.36 5.15 0.19
C GLU A 11 -1.56 4.20 0.35
N ALA A 12 -1.65 3.50 1.48
CA ALA A 12 -2.74 2.56 1.73
C ALA A 12 -4.12 3.26 1.69
N TYR A 13 -4.23 4.43 2.29
CA TYR A 13 -5.48 5.20 2.23
C TYR A 13 -5.75 5.83 0.86
N SER A 14 -4.72 6.18 0.10
CA SER A 14 -4.89 6.59 -1.30
C SER A 14 -5.46 5.47 -2.15
N ILE A 15 -5.03 4.23 -1.92
CA ILE A 15 -5.60 3.04 -2.55
C ILE A 15 -7.07 2.88 -2.11
N ALA A 16 -7.36 2.98 -0.81
CA ALA A 16 -8.72 2.87 -0.28
C ALA A 16 -9.67 3.91 -0.88
N ILE A 17 -9.24 5.17 -0.97
CA ILE A 17 -10.00 6.25 -1.60
C ILE A 17 -10.26 5.95 -3.08
N THR A 18 -9.26 5.45 -3.79
CA THR A 18 -9.39 5.10 -5.21
C THR A 18 -10.36 3.95 -5.41
N LEU A 19 -10.33 2.93 -4.57
CA LEU A 19 -11.28 1.81 -4.63
C LEU A 19 -12.70 2.29 -4.32
N ASN A 20 -12.87 3.18 -3.35
CA ASN A 20 -14.17 3.68 -2.92
C ASN A 20 -14.84 4.51 -4.02
N GLY A 21 -15.70 3.87 -4.79
CA GLY A 21 -16.43 4.49 -5.89
C GLY A 21 -15.96 4.07 -7.29
N ASN A 22 -14.87 3.30 -7.40
CA ASN A 22 -14.36 2.77 -8.66
C ASN A 22 -14.49 1.25 -8.79
N ILE A 23 -14.90 0.56 -7.74
CA ILE A 23 -15.18 -0.87 -7.76
C ILE A 23 -16.66 -1.14 -7.43
N PRO A 24 -17.21 -2.27 -7.89
CA PRO A 24 -18.57 -2.66 -7.54
C PRO A 24 -18.76 -2.78 -6.03
N LYS A 25 -19.89 -2.31 -5.50
CA LYS A 25 -20.15 -2.30 -4.06
C LYS A 25 -20.18 -3.71 -3.41
N HIS A 26 -20.41 -4.74 -4.21
CA HIS A 26 -20.44 -6.13 -3.74
C HIS A 26 -19.05 -6.78 -3.65
N TRP A 27 -18.00 -6.10 -4.11
CA TRP A 27 -16.63 -6.60 -3.98
C TRP A 27 -16.14 -6.42 -2.54
N ASP A 28 -15.68 -7.51 -1.94
CA ASP A 28 -15.02 -7.51 -0.63
C ASP A 28 -13.55 -7.10 -0.78
N ALA A 29 -13.31 -5.82 -1.05
CA ALA A 29 -11.97 -5.29 -1.22
C ALA A 29 -11.34 -5.02 0.15
N LYS A 30 -10.13 -5.55 0.36
CA LYS A 30 -9.32 -5.35 1.57
C LYS A 30 -7.92 -4.91 1.19
N ILE A 31 -7.32 -4.08 2.01
CA ILE A 31 -5.95 -3.60 1.87
C ILE A 31 -5.15 -4.05 3.08
N LEU A 32 -4.07 -4.78 2.84
CA LEU A 32 -3.07 -5.09 3.85
C LEU A 32 -1.89 -4.15 3.70
N ALA A 33 -1.73 -3.26 4.64
CA ALA A 33 -0.62 -2.31 4.72
C ALA A 33 0.41 -2.81 5.75
N THR A 34 1.66 -2.93 5.34
CA THR A 34 2.70 -3.47 6.21
C THR A 34 3.93 -2.57 6.27
N ASP A 35 4.55 -2.54 7.44
CA ASP A 35 5.83 -1.86 7.65
C ASP A 35 6.62 -2.56 8.74
N ILE A 36 7.94 -2.40 8.74
CA ILE A 36 8.81 -2.94 9.80
C ILE A 36 8.74 -2.09 11.07
N ASP A 37 8.48 -0.78 10.93
CA ASP A 37 8.36 0.15 12.05
C ASP A 37 6.95 0.09 12.66
N THR A 38 6.87 -0.47 13.86
CA THR A 38 5.61 -0.58 14.60
C THR A 38 4.96 0.77 14.94
N ASN A 39 5.75 1.84 15.08
CA ASN A 39 5.22 3.18 15.37
C ASN A 39 4.44 3.73 14.16
N VAL A 40 4.96 3.55 12.95
CA VAL A 40 4.24 3.99 11.75
C VAL A 40 3.03 3.11 11.48
N VAL A 41 3.08 1.82 11.81
CA VAL A 41 1.93 0.90 11.74
C VAL A 41 0.79 1.40 12.64
N VAL A 42 1.08 1.73 13.89
CA VAL A 42 0.08 2.28 14.84
C VAL A 42 -0.48 3.60 14.30
N LYS A 43 0.37 4.47 13.75
CA LYS A 43 -0.05 5.75 13.18
C LYS A 43 -1.00 5.55 11.98
N GLY A 44 -0.68 4.60 11.09
CA GLY A 44 -1.56 4.20 10.00
C GLY A 44 -2.91 3.70 10.50
N GLN A 45 -2.94 2.86 11.52
CA GLN A 45 -4.18 2.34 12.13
C GLN A 45 -5.11 3.46 12.62
N THR A 46 -4.57 4.54 13.19
CA THR A 46 -5.38 5.67 13.64
C THR A 46 -5.97 6.46 12.49
N GLY A 47 -5.27 6.50 11.35
CA GLY A 47 -5.66 7.27 10.17
C GLY A 47 -5.75 8.79 10.41
N VAL A 48 -4.97 9.31 11.37
CA VAL A 48 -5.00 10.72 11.77
C VAL A 48 -3.78 11.44 11.21
N TYR A 49 -4.02 12.54 10.53
CA TYR A 49 -3.00 13.34 9.85
C TYR A 49 -3.16 14.83 10.18
N ALA A 50 -2.06 15.58 10.14
CA ALA A 50 -2.11 17.02 10.15
C ALA A 50 -2.76 17.53 8.85
N GLU A 51 -3.49 18.65 8.91
CA GLU A 51 -4.23 19.18 7.75
C GLU A 51 -3.31 19.48 6.56
N GLU A 52 -2.08 19.92 6.82
CA GLU A 52 -1.06 20.23 5.80
C GLU A 52 -0.67 19.01 4.96
N ARG A 53 -0.78 17.81 5.53
CA ARG A 53 -0.50 16.55 4.80
C ARG A 53 -1.52 16.26 3.70
N LEU A 54 -2.68 16.90 3.74
CA LEU A 54 -3.76 16.76 2.75
C LEU A 54 -3.78 17.89 1.73
N SER A 55 -2.82 18.80 1.75
CA SER A 55 -2.76 19.99 0.88
C SER A 55 -2.79 19.68 -0.62
N ASN A 56 -2.32 18.51 -1.02
CA ASN A 56 -2.31 18.03 -2.41
C ASN A 56 -3.64 17.40 -2.85
N LEU A 57 -4.58 17.21 -1.94
CA LEU A 57 -5.91 16.67 -2.23
C LEU A 57 -6.90 17.80 -2.49
N SER A 58 -7.83 17.58 -3.43
CA SER A 58 -8.92 18.54 -3.63
C SER A 58 -9.81 18.62 -2.37
N SER A 59 -10.38 19.79 -2.13
CA SER A 59 -11.33 20.01 -1.02
C SER A 59 -12.50 19.02 -1.07
N LYS A 60 -12.94 18.64 -2.26
CA LYS A 60 -13.99 17.63 -2.48
C LYS A 60 -13.57 16.24 -1.99
N LEU A 61 -12.33 15.81 -2.25
CA LEU A 61 -11.82 14.55 -1.75
C LEU A 61 -11.67 14.57 -0.23
N VAL A 62 -11.13 15.65 0.32
CA VAL A 62 -10.97 15.80 1.77
C VAL A 62 -12.33 15.73 2.46
N SER A 63 -13.32 16.54 2.02
CA SER A 63 -14.65 16.55 2.63
C SER A 63 -15.40 15.21 2.52
N LYS A 64 -15.11 14.43 1.48
CA LYS A 64 -15.74 13.13 1.25
C LYS A 64 -15.13 12.01 2.10
N HIS A 65 -13.82 12.06 2.38
CA HIS A 65 -13.08 10.92 2.91
C HIS A 65 -12.44 11.14 4.29
N PHE A 66 -12.49 12.37 4.80
CA PHE A 66 -11.90 12.73 6.09
C PHE A 66 -12.90 13.46 6.97
N ASP A 67 -12.75 13.30 8.27
CA ASP A 67 -13.47 14.05 9.31
C ASP A 67 -12.47 14.88 10.12
N LYS A 68 -12.89 16.08 10.54
CA LYS A 68 -12.11 16.89 11.47
C LYS A 68 -12.23 16.31 12.87
N VAL A 69 -11.10 16.15 13.55
CA VAL A 69 -11.02 15.65 14.91
C VAL A 69 -10.13 16.57 15.74
N ALA A 70 -10.45 16.72 17.03
CA ALA A 70 -9.61 17.44 17.97
C ALA A 70 -8.77 16.45 18.75
N ILE A 71 -7.43 16.58 18.66
CA ILE A 71 -6.48 15.73 19.39
C ILE A 71 -5.44 16.65 20.01
N ASP A 72 -5.25 16.55 21.33
CA ASP A 72 -4.29 17.37 22.12
C ASP A 72 -4.44 18.88 21.85
N GLY A 73 -5.67 19.36 21.77
CA GLY A 73 -5.98 20.76 21.52
C GLY A 73 -5.75 21.26 20.08
N ALA A 74 -5.34 20.39 19.17
CA ALA A 74 -5.15 20.71 17.76
C ALA A 74 -6.23 20.06 16.88
N THR A 75 -6.64 20.76 15.83
CA THR A 75 -7.50 20.20 14.78
C THR A 75 -6.66 19.34 13.85
N LYS A 76 -7.09 18.09 13.68
CA LYS A 76 -6.48 17.12 12.76
C LYS A 76 -7.54 16.52 11.86
N MET A 77 -7.09 15.79 10.84
CA MET A 77 -7.95 15.14 9.86
C MET A 77 -7.85 13.63 10.04
N GLN A 78 -8.98 12.96 10.24
CA GLN A 78 -9.03 11.51 10.35
C GLN A 78 -9.69 10.92 9.11
N VAL A 79 -9.07 9.89 8.55
CA VAL A 79 -9.68 9.07 7.48
C VAL A 79 -10.98 8.47 8.01
N ARG A 80 -12.06 8.55 7.23
CA ARG A 80 -13.37 8.02 7.63
C ARG A 80 -13.32 6.52 7.95
N LYS A 81 -14.13 6.13 8.90
CA LYS A 81 -14.22 4.75 9.40
C LYS A 81 -14.42 3.73 8.27
N SER A 82 -15.24 4.03 7.28
CA SER A 82 -15.49 3.13 6.14
C SER A 82 -14.23 2.75 5.36
N LEU A 83 -13.25 3.64 5.26
CA LEU A 83 -11.96 3.36 4.62
C LEU A 83 -11.00 2.67 5.59
N ARG A 84 -11.04 3.03 6.87
CA ARG A 84 -10.22 2.37 7.91
C ARG A 84 -10.64 0.90 8.10
N ASP A 85 -11.93 0.59 7.99
CA ASP A 85 -12.45 -0.77 8.16
C ASP A 85 -11.98 -1.75 7.06
N ILE A 86 -11.59 -1.26 5.90
CA ILE A 86 -11.06 -2.08 4.80
C ILE A 86 -9.52 -2.06 4.72
N THR A 87 -8.85 -1.27 5.58
CA THR A 87 -7.39 -1.09 5.56
C THR A 87 -6.78 -1.65 6.85
N PHE A 88 -6.02 -2.73 6.72
CA PHE A 88 -5.43 -3.46 7.83
C PHE A 88 -3.94 -3.18 7.90
N PHE A 89 -3.48 -2.59 9.00
CA PHE A 89 -2.06 -2.30 9.22
C PHE A 89 -1.44 -3.38 10.11
N LYS A 90 -0.33 -3.97 9.66
CA LYS A 90 0.39 -5.02 10.38
C LYS A 90 1.90 -4.81 10.31
N PRO A 91 2.65 -5.12 11.39
CA PRO A 91 4.10 -5.14 11.32
C PRO A 91 4.55 -6.30 10.44
N LEU A 92 5.54 -6.05 9.58
CA LEU A 92 6.14 -7.08 8.73
C LEU A 92 7.57 -6.70 8.37
N ASN A 93 8.51 -7.64 8.59
CA ASN A 93 9.83 -7.56 8.02
C ASN A 93 9.86 -8.32 6.68
N LEU A 94 10.14 -7.61 5.59
CA LEU A 94 10.17 -8.20 4.24
C LEU A 94 11.27 -9.25 4.07
N LEU A 95 12.29 -9.25 4.94
CA LEU A 95 13.40 -10.22 4.88
C LEU A 95 13.13 -11.49 5.67
N GLN A 96 12.07 -11.53 6.48
CA GLN A 96 11.65 -12.72 7.24
C GLN A 96 10.52 -13.47 6.53
N ASP A 97 10.09 -14.60 7.11
CA ASP A 97 8.94 -15.33 6.60
C ASP A 97 7.65 -14.52 6.71
N TRP A 98 6.81 -14.61 5.70
CA TRP A 98 5.57 -13.89 5.63
C TRP A 98 4.41 -14.78 6.04
N PRO A 99 3.57 -14.34 7.00
CA PRO A 99 2.46 -15.17 7.49
C PRO A 99 1.25 -15.18 6.56
N MET A 100 1.28 -14.39 5.46
CA MET A 100 0.18 -14.31 4.51
C MET A 100 0.17 -15.54 3.61
N SER A 101 -1.02 -16.11 3.43
CA SER A 101 -1.26 -17.26 2.55
C SER A 101 -2.27 -16.99 1.43
N GLY A 102 -2.96 -15.86 1.49
CA GLY A 102 -3.94 -15.45 0.46
C GLY A 102 -3.28 -14.79 -0.74
N LEU A 103 -3.94 -14.85 -1.88
CA LEU A 103 -3.48 -14.18 -3.10
C LEU A 103 -3.94 -12.72 -3.14
N PHE A 104 -3.05 -11.87 -3.66
CA PHE A 104 -3.31 -10.46 -3.88
C PHE A 104 -3.53 -10.19 -5.37
N GLU A 105 -4.54 -9.38 -5.69
CA GLU A 105 -4.76 -8.89 -7.07
C GLU A 105 -3.70 -7.85 -7.46
N MET A 106 -3.22 -7.08 -6.47
CA MET A 106 -2.24 -6.05 -6.67
C MET A 106 -1.40 -5.84 -5.41
N ILE A 107 -0.10 -5.64 -5.58
CA ILE A 107 0.83 -5.28 -4.51
C ILE A 107 1.54 -3.99 -4.90
N PHE A 108 1.54 -3.02 -3.99
CA PHE A 108 2.37 -1.82 -4.06
C PHE A 108 3.59 -2.03 -3.16
N CYS A 109 4.79 -1.86 -3.72
CA CYS A 109 6.05 -1.86 -2.98
C CYS A 109 6.92 -0.72 -3.54
N ARG A 110 6.65 0.50 -3.10
CA ARG A 110 7.24 1.71 -3.64
C ARG A 110 8.25 2.32 -2.67
N ASN A 111 9.41 2.70 -3.20
CA ASN A 111 10.48 3.34 -2.43
C ASN A 111 10.99 2.47 -1.25
N VAL A 112 11.00 1.17 -1.42
CA VAL A 112 11.43 0.18 -0.42
C VAL A 112 12.58 -0.67 -0.95
N VAL A 113 12.45 -1.22 -2.16
CA VAL A 113 13.46 -2.15 -2.70
C VAL A 113 14.79 -1.46 -3.02
N ILE A 114 14.81 -0.12 -3.14
CA ILE A 114 16.03 0.67 -3.32
C ILE A 114 17.03 0.49 -2.16
N TYR A 115 16.57 0.09 -0.99
CA TYR A 115 17.41 -0.13 0.20
C TYR A 115 18.09 -1.49 0.23
N PHE A 116 17.76 -2.38 -0.70
CA PHE A 116 18.29 -3.74 -0.75
C PHE A 116 19.25 -3.93 -1.91
N ASP A 117 20.20 -4.85 -1.75
CA ASP A 117 21.08 -5.28 -2.83
C ASP A 117 20.31 -6.11 -3.89
N LYS A 118 20.92 -6.30 -5.06
CA LYS A 118 20.27 -6.99 -6.18
C LYS A 118 19.85 -8.44 -5.88
N PRO A 119 20.65 -9.26 -5.19
CA PRO A 119 20.22 -10.60 -4.77
C PRO A 119 18.98 -10.57 -3.90
N THR A 120 18.91 -9.68 -2.91
CA THR A 120 17.75 -9.52 -2.03
C THR A 120 16.53 -9.01 -2.80
N GLN A 121 16.68 -8.04 -3.69
CA GLN A 121 15.61 -7.58 -4.56
C GLN A 121 15.03 -8.73 -5.39
N LYS A 122 15.88 -9.59 -5.96
CA LYS A 122 15.45 -10.78 -6.73
C LYS A 122 14.58 -11.72 -5.87
N ILE A 123 15.01 -11.98 -4.64
CA ILE A 123 14.25 -12.82 -3.70
C ILE A 123 12.88 -12.18 -3.42
N LEU A 124 12.85 -10.88 -3.11
CA LEU A 124 11.61 -10.16 -2.81
C LEU A 124 10.62 -10.18 -3.99
N PHE A 125 11.10 -9.91 -5.21
CA PHE A 125 10.22 -9.94 -6.38
C PHE A 125 9.63 -11.34 -6.63
N ASN A 126 10.39 -12.40 -6.41
CA ASN A 126 9.87 -13.75 -6.52
C ASN A 126 8.82 -14.06 -5.44
N ARG A 127 9.05 -13.62 -4.20
CA ARG A 127 8.06 -13.77 -3.11
C ARG A 127 6.79 -12.98 -3.38
N PHE A 128 6.87 -11.77 -3.93
CA PHE A 128 5.69 -11.03 -4.39
C PHE A 128 4.95 -11.77 -5.50
N ALA A 129 5.69 -12.38 -6.44
CA ALA A 129 5.06 -13.20 -7.47
C ALA A 129 4.31 -14.40 -6.89
N ASP A 130 4.83 -15.03 -5.82
CA ASP A 130 4.14 -16.16 -5.15
C ASP A 130 2.83 -15.72 -4.50
N LEU A 131 2.77 -14.50 -3.96
CA LEU A 131 1.58 -13.94 -3.33
C LEU A 131 0.58 -13.32 -4.31
N LEU A 132 0.98 -13.01 -5.53
CA LEU A 132 0.08 -12.41 -6.52
C LEU A 132 -0.78 -13.48 -7.20
N ALA A 133 -2.04 -13.16 -7.39
CA ALA A 133 -2.93 -13.93 -8.25
C ALA A 133 -2.37 -14.02 -9.69
N PRO A 134 -2.72 -15.06 -10.46
CA PRO A 134 -2.36 -15.13 -11.88
C PRO A 134 -2.81 -13.86 -12.62
N GLY A 135 -1.87 -13.20 -13.31
CA GLY A 135 -2.14 -11.93 -13.99
C GLY A 135 -2.25 -10.70 -13.10
N GLY A 136 -2.00 -10.85 -11.78
CA GLY A 136 -1.96 -9.74 -10.82
C GLY A 136 -0.82 -8.77 -11.08
N TYR A 137 -0.83 -7.65 -10.38
CA TYR A 137 0.05 -6.53 -10.65
C TYR A 137 0.98 -6.20 -9.47
N LEU A 138 2.23 -5.90 -9.78
CA LEU A 138 3.19 -5.30 -8.84
C LEU A 138 3.51 -3.88 -9.28
N VAL A 139 3.36 -2.93 -8.36
CA VAL A 139 3.66 -1.52 -8.58
C VAL A 139 4.88 -1.15 -7.72
N ILE A 140 5.92 -0.64 -8.35
CA ILE A 140 7.15 -0.20 -7.66
C ILE A 140 7.35 1.31 -7.80
N GLY A 141 8.33 1.88 -7.10
CA GLY A 141 8.64 3.31 -7.16
C GLY A 141 9.37 3.70 -8.45
N HIS A 142 9.34 5.00 -8.79
CA HIS A 142 9.96 5.53 -10.00
C HIS A 142 11.48 5.35 -10.08
N SER A 143 12.14 5.28 -8.93
CA SER A 143 13.60 5.05 -8.84
C SER A 143 13.96 3.56 -8.80
N GLU A 144 12.99 2.68 -8.92
CA GLU A 144 13.11 1.24 -8.80
C GLU A 144 12.93 0.57 -10.16
N SER A 145 13.63 -0.54 -10.39
CA SER A 145 13.55 -1.28 -11.64
C SER A 145 13.68 -2.78 -11.37
N MET A 146 12.84 -3.55 -12.04
CA MET A 146 12.88 -5.02 -12.01
C MET A 146 13.75 -5.60 -13.13
N TYR A 147 14.41 -4.76 -13.91
CA TYR A 147 15.19 -5.21 -15.09
C TYR A 147 16.18 -6.33 -14.74
N LYS A 148 16.03 -7.48 -15.40
CA LYS A 148 16.83 -8.71 -15.18
C LYS A 148 16.77 -9.32 -13.77
N LEU A 149 15.83 -8.92 -12.92
CA LEU A 149 15.70 -9.45 -11.55
C LEU A 149 14.65 -10.56 -11.43
N SER A 150 13.64 -10.60 -12.31
CA SER A 150 12.66 -11.68 -12.34
C SER A 150 12.12 -11.86 -13.77
N ASP A 151 11.93 -13.11 -14.18
CA ASP A 151 11.25 -13.50 -15.43
C ASP A 151 9.77 -13.79 -15.23
N ARG A 152 9.28 -13.59 -14.00
CA ARG A 152 7.88 -13.85 -13.61
C ARG A 152 6.96 -12.66 -13.88
N PHE A 153 7.53 -11.55 -14.33
CA PHE A 153 6.81 -10.30 -14.58
C PHE A 153 7.10 -9.73 -15.95
N THR A 154 6.11 -9.10 -16.53
CA THR A 154 6.23 -8.27 -17.73
C THR A 154 5.90 -6.82 -17.35
N SER A 155 6.75 -5.87 -17.76
CA SER A 155 6.46 -4.45 -17.61
C SER A 155 5.31 -4.05 -18.54
N ILE A 156 4.34 -3.32 -17.99
CA ILE A 156 3.26 -2.70 -18.76
C ILE A 156 3.36 -1.17 -18.78
N GLY A 157 4.49 -0.64 -18.33
CA GLY A 157 4.81 0.79 -18.30
C GLY A 157 4.62 1.43 -16.93
N ASN A 158 5.23 2.61 -16.74
CA ASN A 158 5.08 3.45 -15.55
C ASN A 158 5.31 2.71 -14.21
N THR A 159 6.36 1.85 -14.14
CA THR A 159 6.69 1.08 -12.93
C THR A 159 5.65 0.04 -12.51
N VAL A 160 4.73 -0.31 -13.39
CA VAL A 160 3.73 -1.36 -13.20
C VAL A 160 4.14 -2.62 -13.95
N TYR A 161 4.10 -3.73 -13.25
CA TYR A 161 4.50 -5.04 -13.75
C TYR A 161 3.36 -6.04 -13.57
N ARG A 162 3.05 -6.79 -14.61
CA ARG A 162 2.06 -7.84 -14.59
C ARG A 162 2.72 -9.19 -14.38
N LYS A 163 2.20 -9.99 -13.46
CA LYS A 163 2.63 -11.38 -13.26
C LYS A 163 2.25 -12.23 -14.48
N VAL A 164 3.23 -12.99 -15.01
CA VAL A 164 3.06 -13.88 -16.17
C VAL A 164 3.36 -15.33 -15.87
N LYS A 165 4.06 -15.62 -14.74
CA LYS A 165 4.38 -16.99 -14.27
C LYS A 165 4.12 -17.15 -12.78
#